data_b27f31c74ef569d38d3ea0313f95ae54
#
_entry.id   b27f31c74ef569d38d3ea0313f95ae54
#
_cell.length_a   1.000
_cell.length_b   1.000
_cell.length_c   1.000
_cell.angle_alpha   90.00
_cell.angle_beta   90.00
_cell.angle_gamma   90.00
#
_symmetry.space_group_name_H-M   'P 1'
#
loop_
_entity.id
_entity.type
_entity.pdbx_description
1 polymer ?
#
loop_
_entity_poly.entity_id
_entity_poly.type
_entity_poly.pdbx_seq_one_letter_code
_entity_poly.pdbx_strand_id
1 'polypeptide(L)'
;MSDFSSPVTGGRKKRGEGHTRREEILQAAKELFLEQGYDSTTIRRIADRVGVSAPALYLYFQDKEQMMLALCDQTFGHLLESISEIEKSVSDPRERIRQFGEAYLRFGLKHPDEYRLIFLGSNIPESMRKVGHRMPTDDPTRPGVGGSLVFQRLIAVLVEAEAAGLKLNYPADTCAELCWMGMHGLASALILKPEFPWSNRDLLINGMLDMVLKGIIRDT
;
A
#
# COMPACT_ATOMS: atom_id res chain seq x y z
N MET A 1 -53.94 -13.62 -30.72
CA MET A 1 -52.59 -14.24 -30.76
C MET A 1 -51.73 -13.48 -29.74
N SER A 2 -51.63 -14.04 -28.57
CA SER A 2 -50.97 -13.43 -27.41
C SER A 2 -49.57 -14.04 -27.31
N ASP A 3 -48.56 -13.22 -27.40
CA ASP A 3 -47.14 -13.62 -27.25
C ASP A 3 -46.70 -13.27 -25.81
N PHE A 4 -46.54 -14.30 -25.01
CA PHE A 4 -46.05 -14.21 -23.63
C PHE A 4 -44.52 -14.27 -23.66
N SER A 5 -43.87 -13.13 -23.52
CA SER A 5 -42.44 -13.08 -23.23
C SER A 5 -42.15 -13.54 -21.81
N SER A 6 -41.43 -14.63 -21.67
CA SER A 6 -40.97 -15.21 -20.39
C SER A 6 -39.94 -14.30 -19.67
N PRO A 7 -39.92 -14.24 -18.33
CA PRO A 7 -38.93 -13.48 -17.60
C PRO A 7 -37.58 -14.19 -17.62
N VAL A 8 -36.52 -13.44 -17.88
CA VAL A 8 -35.12 -13.88 -17.79
C VAL A 8 -34.80 -14.24 -16.34
N THR A 9 -34.69 -15.52 -16.05
CA THR A 9 -34.25 -16.05 -14.76
C THR A 9 -32.78 -15.75 -14.55
N GLY A 10 -32.47 -14.87 -13.58
CA GLY A 10 -31.12 -14.65 -13.09
C GLY A 10 -30.52 -15.93 -12.52
N GLY A 11 -29.58 -16.52 -13.22
CA GLY A 11 -28.90 -17.74 -12.82
C GLY A 11 -28.14 -17.56 -11.51
N ARG A 12 -28.34 -18.49 -10.57
CA ARG A 12 -27.61 -18.59 -9.29
C ARG A 12 -26.13 -18.89 -9.58
N LYS A 13 -25.25 -17.91 -9.31
CA LYS A 13 -23.80 -17.97 -9.60
C LYS A 13 -23.09 -19.10 -8.82
N LYS A 14 -22.09 -19.75 -9.46
CA LYS A 14 -21.30 -20.85 -8.89
C LYS A 14 -20.38 -20.37 -7.76
N ARG A 15 -20.07 -21.26 -6.81
CA ARG A 15 -19.12 -21.06 -5.70
C ARG A 15 -17.72 -20.76 -6.29
N GLY A 16 -17.18 -19.54 -6.09
CA GLY A 16 -15.93 -19.02 -6.68
C GLY A 16 -16.09 -17.67 -7.39
N GLU A 17 -17.28 -17.34 -7.89
CA GLU A 17 -17.57 -16.06 -8.59
C GLU A 17 -17.63 -14.85 -7.63
N GLY A 18 -17.75 -15.07 -6.31
CA GLY A 18 -17.81 -13.99 -5.32
C GLY A 18 -16.46 -13.29 -5.10
N HIS A 19 -15.34 -14.05 -5.15
CA HIS A 19 -13.98 -13.47 -5.03
C HIS A 19 -13.66 -12.64 -6.27
N THR A 20 -13.89 -13.18 -7.46
CA THR A 20 -13.69 -12.47 -8.73
C THR A 20 -14.52 -11.19 -8.80
N ARG A 21 -15.77 -11.22 -8.33
CA ARG A 21 -16.64 -10.04 -8.34
C ARG A 21 -16.17 -8.96 -7.35
N ARG A 22 -15.66 -9.38 -6.18
CA ARG A 22 -15.08 -8.45 -5.20
C ARG A 22 -13.85 -7.73 -5.77
N GLU A 23 -13.00 -8.44 -6.50
CA GLU A 23 -11.84 -7.87 -7.19
C GLU A 23 -12.24 -6.93 -8.33
N GLU A 24 -13.24 -7.28 -9.14
CA GLU A 24 -13.77 -6.40 -10.19
C GLU A 24 -14.29 -5.08 -9.60
N ILE A 25 -15.00 -5.13 -8.47
CA ILE A 25 -15.48 -3.95 -7.76
C ILE A 25 -14.31 -3.10 -7.25
N LEU A 26 -13.29 -3.70 -6.65
CA LEU A 26 -12.11 -2.98 -6.16
C LEU A 26 -11.33 -2.34 -7.30
N GLN A 27 -11.19 -3.03 -8.42
CA GLN A 27 -10.51 -2.48 -9.60
C GLN A 27 -11.27 -1.27 -10.17
N ALA A 28 -12.60 -1.36 -10.31
CA ALA A 28 -13.42 -0.25 -10.75
C ALA A 28 -13.40 0.94 -9.77
N ALA A 29 -13.38 0.66 -8.46
CA ALA A 29 -13.25 1.69 -7.44
C ALA A 29 -11.89 2.40 -7.54
N LYS A 30 -10.78 1.65 -7.70
CA LYS A 30 -9.43 2.20 -7.90
C LYS A 30 -9.38 3.14 -9.10
N GLU A 31 -9.88 2.69 -10.26
CA GLU A 31 -9.91 3.50 -11.48
C GLU A 31 -10.68 4.80 -11.27
N LEU A 32 -11.87 4.73 -10.70
CA LEU A 32 -12.68 5.92 -10.44
C LEU A 32 -12.06 6.86 -9.40
N PHE A 33 -11.41 6.34 -8.36
CA PHE A 33 -10.68 7.16 -7.40
C PHE A 33 -9.51 7.90 -8.04
N LEU A 34 -8.82 7.29 -9.00
CA LEU A 34 -7.73 7.92 -9.75
C LEU A 34 -8.24 8.92 -10.79
N GLU A 35 -9.32 8.59 -11.50
CA GLU A 35 -9.89 9.43 -12.56
C GLU A 35 -10.50 10.73 -12.04
N GLN A 36 -11.27 10.68 -10.96
CA GLN A 36 -12.10 11.79 -10.49
C GLN A 36 -11.93 12.14 -9.01
N GLY A 37 -11.05 11.43 -8.31
CA GLY A 37 -10.81 11.59 -6.88
C GLY A 37 -11.77 10.79 -6.01
N TYR A 38 -11.33 10.55 -4.76
CA TYR A 38 -12.10 9.77 -3.79
C TYR A 38 -13.46 10.41 -3.47
N ASP A 39 -13.51 11.74 -3.19
CA ASP A 39 -14.75 12.43 -2.78
C ASP A 39 -15.81 12.44 -3.87
N SER A 40 -15.40 12.64 -5.12
CA SER A 40 -16.31 12.70 -6.27
C SER A 40 -16.81 11.32 -6.71
N THR A 41 -16.21 10.24 -6.23
CA THR A 41 -16.62 8.87 -6.53
C THR A 41 -17.77 8.45 -5.63
N THR A 42 -18.84 7.88 -6.22
CA THR A 42 -20.00 7.37 -5.50
C THR A 42 -20.16 5.87 -5.70
N ILE A 43 -20.77 5.18 -4.73
CA ILE A 43 -21.11 3.75 -4.82
C ILE A 43 -21.89 3.45 -6.11
N ARG A 44 -22.82 4.34 -6.51
CA ARG A 44 -23.61 4.17 -7.72
C ARG A 44 -22.73 4.16 -8.98
N ARG A 45 -21.75 5.08 -9.08
CA ARG A 45 -20.80 5.11 -10.22
C ARG A 45 -19.96 3.86 -10.29
N ILE A 46 -19.53 3.33 -9.13
CA ILE A 46 -18.77 2.07 -9.07
C ILE A 46 -19.65 0.90 -9.52
N ALA A 47 -20.91 0.83 -9.05
CA ALA A 47 -21.86 -0.20 -9.43
C ALA A 47 -22.15 -0.16 -10.94
N ASP A 48 -22.39 1.04 -11.49
CA ASP A 48 -22.59 1.24 -12.93
C ASP A 48 -21.38 0.79 -13.77
N ARG A 49 -20.14 1.12 -13.30
CA ARG A 49 -18.88 0.70 -13.96
C ARG A 49 -18.70 -0.81 -14.01
N VAL A 50 -19.11 -1.53 -12.98
CA VAL A 50 -19.03 -3.00 -12.87
C VAL A 50 -20.22 -3.71 -13.52
N GLY A 51 -21.29 -2.97 -13.85
CA GLY A 51 -22.51 -3.53 -14.41
C GLY A 51 -23.35 -4.29 -13.38
N VAL A 52 -23.38 -3.80 -12.11
CA VAL A 52 -24.24 -4.35 -11.04
C VAL A 52 -25.15 -3.28 -10.48
N SER A 53 -26.22 -3.69 -9.77
CA SER A 53 -27.03 -2.73 -9.03
C SER A 53 -26.31 -2.25 -7.76
N ALA A 54 -26.56 -1.02 -7.32
CA ALA A 54 -26.00 -0.50 -6.07
C ALA A 54 -26.34 -1.40 -4.85
N PRO A 55 -27.57 -1.93 -4.68
CA PRO A 55 -27.84 -2.94 -3.65
C PRO A 55 -26.99 -4.20 -3.72
N ALA A 56 -26.67 -4.68 -4.93
CA ALA A 56 -25.79 -5.84 -5.09
C ALA A 56 -24.34 -5.54 -4.69
N LEU A 57 -23.87 -4.31 -4.87
CA LEU A 57 -22.55 -3.88 -4.46
C LEU A 57 -22.41 -3.87 -2.93
N TYR A 58 -23.45 -3.45 -2.20
CA TYR A 58 -23.46 -3.46 -0.72
C TYR A 58 -23.32 -4.87 -0.10
N LEU A 59 -23.53 -5.94 -0.87
CA LEU A 59 -23.21 -7.30 -0.42
C LEU A 59 -21.70 -7.57 -0.28
N TYR A 60 -20.85 -6.75 -0.93
CA TYR A 60 -19.40 -6.90 -0.93
C TYR A 60 -18.69 -5.84 -0.10
N PHE A 61 -19.21 -4.61 -0.08
CA PHE A 61 -18.63 -3.46 0.62
C PHE A 61 -19.73 -2.58 1.19
N GLN A 62 -19.64 -2.24 2.47
CA GLN A 62 -20.62 -1.40 3.15
C GLN A 62 -20.58 0.06 2.68
N ASP A 63 -19.38 0.54 2.29
CA ASP A 63 -19.15 1.89 1.82
C ASP A 63 -17.89 1.98 0.95
N LYS A 64 -17.59 3.17 0.42
CA LYS A 64 -16.40 3.42 -0.38
C LYS A 64 -15.12 3.45 0.46
N GLU A 65 -15.23 3.69 1.77
CA GLU A 65 -14.11 3.67 2.70
C GLU A 65 -13.56 2.25 2.87
N GLN A 66 -14.46 1.26 3.04
CA GLN A 66 -14.04 -0.15 3.03
C GLN A 66 -13.33 -0.58 1.75
N MET A 67 -13.74 -0.04 0.60
CA MET A 67 -13.03 -0.31 -0.67
C MET A 67 -11.62 0.30 -0.66
N MET A 68 -11.48 1.53 -0.17
CA MET A 68 -10.18 2.19 -0.05
C MET A 68 -9.26 1.44 0.91
N LEU A 69 -9.75 1.03 2.09
CA LEU A 69 -8.99 0.23 3.05
C LEU A 69 -8.57 -1.11 2.45
N ALA A 70 -9.45 -1.79 1.72
CA ALA A 70 -9.13 -3.05 1.04
C ALA A 70 -8.08 -2.88 -0.06
N LEU A 71 -8.11 -1.77 -0.81
CA LEU A 71 -7.07 -1.43 -1.79
C LEU A 71 -5.71 -1.20 -1.11
N CYS A 72 -5.70 -0.49 0.02
CA CYS A 72 -4.48 -0.29 0.81
C CYS A 72 -3.90 -1.62 1.30
N ASP A 73 -4.73 -2.48 1.89
CA ASP A 73 -4.28 -3.78 2.41
C ASP A 73 -3.75 -4.69 1.30
N GLN A 74 -4.42 -4.73 0.14
CA GLN A 74 -3.94 -5.47 -1.02
C GLN A 74 -2.58 -4.94 -1.49
N THR A 75 -2.42 -3.64 -1.54
CA THR A 75 -1.19 -2.98 -1.99
C THR A 75 -0.04 -3.23 -1.01
N PHE A 76 -0.26 -3.03 0.29
CA PHE A 76 0.75 -3.30 1.32
C PHE A 76 1.03 -4.79 1.52
N GLY A 77 0.08 -5.68 1.19
CA GLY A 77 0.26 -7.13 1.26
C GLY A 77 1.49 -7.59 0.47
N HIS A 78 1.67 -7.11 -0.76
CA HIS A 78 2.83 -7.44 -1.59
C HIS A 78 4.15 -6.94 -0.98
N LEU A 79 4.14 -5.78 -0.33
CA LEU A 79 5.33 -5.27 0.36
C LEU A 79 5.65 -6.11 1.60
N LEU A 80 4.64 -6.48 2.39
CA LEU A 80 4.80 -7.33 3.57
C LEU A 80 5.32 -8.73 3.22
N GLU A 81 4.87 -9.31 2.10
CA GLU A 81 5.41 -10.56 1.57
C GLU A 81 6.91 -10.43 1.25
N SER A 82 7.30 -9.36 0.53
CA SER A 82 8.70 -9.09 0.19
C SER A 82 9.56 -8.91 1.44
N ILE A 83 9.06 -8.18 2.44
CA ILE A 83 9.74 -7.99 3.74
C ILE A 83 9.90 -9.33 4.46
N SER A 84 8.88 -10.17 4.47
CA SER A 84 8.95 -11.49 5.11
C SER A 84 10.02 -12.40 4.47
N GLU A 85 10.22 -12.31 3.16
CA GLU A 85 11.29 -13.05 2.48
C GLU A 85 12.68 -12.49 2.81
N ILE A 86 12.83 -11.16 2.92
CA ILE A 86 14.09 -10.53 3.34
C ILE A 86 14.44 -10.96 4.78
N GLU A 87 13.49 -10.96 5.70
CA GLU A 87 13.69 -11.37 7.09
C GLU A 87 14.18 -12.82 7.21
N LYS A 88 13.72 -13.71 6.34
CA LYS A 88 14.12 -15.13 6.32
C LYS A 88 15.47 -15.38 5.65
N SER A 89 15.81 -14.60 4.61
CA SER A 89 16.93 -14.89 3.72
C SER A 89 18.20 -14.07 4.01
N VAL A 90 18.07 -12.90 4.65
CA VAL A 90 19.18 -11.97 4.89
C VAL A 90 19.56 -11.98 6.36
N SER A 91 20.74 -12.50 6.68
CA SER A 91 21.26 -12.59 8.05
C SER A 91 22.00 -11.34 8.51
N ASP A 92 22.68 -10.62 7.59
CA ASP A 92 23.41 -9.40 7.92
C ASP A 92 22.43 -8.26 8.27
N PRO A 93 22.51 -7.65 9.47
CA PRO A 93 21.57 -6.64 9.92
C PRO A 93 21.60 -5.38 9.04
N ARG A 94 22.77 -4.93 8.60
CA ARG A 94 22.91 -3.73 7.79
C ARG A 94 22.30 -3.95 6.41
N GLU A 95 22.57 -5.10 5.81
CA GLU A 95 22.01 -5.48 4.51
C GLU A 95 20.51 -5.68 4.59
N ARG A 96 19.99 -6.21 5.70
CA ARG A 96 18.54 -6.35 5.92
C ARG A 96 17.83 -5.00 5.92
N ILE A 97 18.36 -3.99 6.61
CA ILE A 97 17.83 -2.61 6.61
C ILE A 97 17.88 -2.03 5.19
N ARG A 98 19.00 -2.25 4.46
CA ARG A 98 19.14 -1.80 3.07
C ARG A 98 18.08 -2.39 2.16
N GLN A 99 17.91 -3.70 2.21
CA GLN A 99 16.94 -4.41 1.37
C GLN A 99 15.49 -4.05 1.71
N PHE A 100 15.21 -3.73 2.98
CA PHE A 100 13.91 -3.20 3.39
C PHE A 100 13.61 -1.87 2.68
N GLY A 101 14.55 -0.93 2.68
CA GLY A 101 14.42 0.34 1.98
C GLY A 101 14.28 0.16 0.46
N GLU A 102 15.05 -0.76 -0.13
CA GLU A 102 14.95 -1.11 -1.55
C GLU A 102 13.59 -1.72 -1.90
N ALA A 103 13.07 -2.63 -1.07
CA ALA A 103 11.74 -3.23 -1.26
C ALA A 103 10.65 -2.16 -1.24
N TYR A 104 10.72 -1.19 -0.32
CA TYR A 104 9.79 -0.07 -0.27
C TYR A 104 9.83 0.78 -1.55
N LEU A 105 11.03 1.13 -2.04
CA LEU A 105 11.18 1.91 -3.28
C LEU A 105 10.66 1.14 -4.50
N ARG A 106 11.03 -0.14 -4.64
CA ARG A 106 10.54 -1.01 -5.72
C ARG A 106 9.02 -1.14 -5.70
N PHE A 107 8.45 -1.30 -4.51
CA PHE A 107 7.01 -1.32 -4.30
C PHE A 107 6.33 -0.06 -4.85
N GLY A 108 6.75 1.14 -4.42
CA GLY A 108 6.17 2.40 -4.88
C GLY A 108 6.31 2.61 -6.40
N LEU A 109 7.49 2.29 -6.95
CA LEU A 109 7.75 2.45 -8.39
C LEU A 109 7.05 1.42 -9.28
N LYS A 110 6.73 0.23 -8.74
CA LYS A 110 5.97 -0.81 -9.44
C LYS A 110 4.46 -0.54 -9.41
N HIS A 111 3.98 0.12 -8.37
CA HIS A 111 2.57 0.40 -8.14
C HIS A 111 2.30 1.92 -7.99
N PRO A 112 2.66 2.75 -9.02
CA PRO A 112 2.63 4.21 -8.90
C PRO A 112 1.23 4.77 -8.69
N ASP A 113 0.20 4.13 -9.23
CA ASP A 113 -1.18 4.58 -9.12
C ASP A 113 -1.74 4.32 -7.71
N GLU A 114 -1.50 3.13 -7.17
CA GLU A 114 -1.83 2.80 -5.80
C GLU A 114 -1.06 3.69 -4.81
N TYR A 115 0.22 3.94 -5.11
CA TYR A 115 1.04 4.84 -4.30
C TYR A 115 0.50 6.27 -4.30
N ARG A 116 0.08 6.79 -5.47
CA ARG A 116 -0.59 8.09 -5.58
C ARG A 116 -1.88 8.13 -4.76
N LEU A 117 -2.69 7.09 -4.88
CA LEU A 117 -3.97 6.99 -4.19
C LEU A 117 -3.81 6.98 -2.66
N ILE A 118 -2.84 6.20 -2.15
CA ILE A 118 -2.62 5.99 -0.71
C ILE A 118 -1.90 7.18 -0.06
N PHE A 119 -0.88 7.72 -0.71
CA PHE A 119 0.04 8.67 -0.07
C PHE A 119 -0.05 10.10 -0.60
N LEU A 120 -0.47 10.29 -1.85
CA LEU A 120 -0.36 11.57 -2.55
C LEU A 120 -1.73 12.17 -2.88
N GLY A 121 -2.82 11.47 -2.59
CA GLY A 121 -4.18 11.95 -2.76
C GLY A 121 -4.52 13.07 -1.78
N SER A 122 -5.17 14.14 -2.26
CA SER A 122 -5.56 15.29 -1.43
C SER A 122 -6.69 14.95 -0.42
N ASN A 123 -7.48 13.93 -0.68
CA ASN A 123 -8.68 13.59 0.05
C ASN A 123 -8.69 12.11 0.49
N ILE A 124 -7.74 11.77 1.36
CA ILE A 124 -7.69 10.46 2.01
C ILE A 124 -8.76 10.43 3.11
N PRO A 125 -9.54 9.34 3.26
CA PRO A 125 -10.49 9.19 4.37
C PRO A 125 -9.87 9.51 5.72
N GLU A 126 -10.64 10.12 6.64
CA GLU A 126 -10.12 10.53 7.95
C GLU A 126 -9.63 9.33 8.78
N SER A 127 -10.26 8.17 8.62
CA SER A 127 -9.80 6.92 9.22
C SER A 127 -8.39 6.55 8.80
N MET A 128 -8.03 6.75 7.53
CA MET A 128 -6.66 6.51 7.03
C MET A 128 -5.66 7.55 7.53
N ARG A 129 -6.09 8.81 7.73
CA ARG A 129 -5.24 9.83 8.36
C ARG A 129 -4.95 9.55 9.83
N LYS A 130 -5.89 8.90 10.53
CA LYS A 130 -5.75 8.49 11.94
C LYS A 130 -4.93 7.22 12.12
N VAL A 131 -4.83 6.37 11.10
CA VAL A 131 -3.92 5.22 11.06
C VAL A 131 -2.51 5.75 10.76
N GLY A 132 -1.98 6.52 11.71
CA GLY A 132 -0.59 6.95 11.65
C GLY A 132 0.35 5.75 11.78
N HIS A 133 1.51 5.82 11.14
CA HIS A 133 2.53 4.78 11.17
C HIS A 133 2.97 4.36 12.59
N ARG A 134 2.70 5.20 13.59
CA ARG A 134 3.03 4.96 15.00
C ARG A 134 1.95 4.23 15.82
N MET A 135 0.75 4.02 15.25
CA MET A 135 -0.30 3.34 16.01
C MET A 135 0.05 1.85 16.11
N PRO A 136 0.33 1.34 17.33
CA PRO A 136 0.38 -0.09 17.55
C PRO A 136 -0.95 -0.67 17.05
N THR A 137 -0.89 -1.70 16.23
CA THR A 137 -2.11 -2.43 15.89
C THR A 137 -2.15 -3.68 16.73
N ASP A 138 -3.07 -3.72 17.68
CA ASP A 138 -3.35 -4.91 18.49
C ASP A 138 -4.06 -5.99 17.67
N ASP A 139 -4.59 -5.62 16.50
CA ASP A 139 -5.26 -6.50 15.55
C ASP A 139 -4.67 -6.36 14.14
N PRO A 140 -3.75 -7.25 13.74
CA PRO A 140 -3.14 -7.23 12.42
C PRO A 140 -4.12 -7.58 11.28
N THR A 141 -5.32 -8.07 11.61
CA THR A 141 -6.35 -8.42 10.61
C THR A 141 -7.33 -7.28 10.35
N ARG A 142 -7.22 -6.19 11.10
CA ARG A 142 -8.07 -5.00 10.93
C ARG A 142 -7.81 -4.38 9.55
N PRO A 143 -8.86 -4.02 8.79
CA PRO A 143 -8.70 -3.35 7.49
C PRO A 143 -7.93 -2.03 7.59
N GLY A 144 -7.01 -1.80 6.65
CA GLY A 144 -6.26 -0.56 6.52
C GLY A 144 -4.99 -0.47 7.38
N VAL A 145 -4.59 -1.53 8.07
CA VAL A 145 -3.38 -1.52 8.95
C VAL A 145 -2.08 -1.83 8.22
N GLY A 146 -2.14 -2.21 6.94
CA GLY A 146 -0.97 -2.65 6.18
C GLY A 146 0.23 -1.71 6.26
N GLY A 147 0.01 -0.40 6.13
CA GLY A 147 1.07 0.61 6.27
C GLY A 147 1.68 0.65 7.68
N SER A 148 0.86 0.53 8.73
CA SER A 148 1.33 0.47 10.12
C SER A 148 2.16 -0.77 10.38
N LEU A 149 1.76 -1.92 9.82
CA LEU A 149 2.51 -3.18 9.93
C LEU A 149 3.88 -3.07 9.26
N VAL A 150 3.97 -2.49 8.06
CA VAL A 150 5.24 -2.25 7.38
C VAL A 150 6.17 -1.39 8.24
N PHE A 151 5.65 -0.31 8.82
CA PHE A 151 6.46 0.58 9.66
C PHE A 151 6.91 -0.09 10.97
N GLN A 152 6.05 -0.89 11.62
CA GLN A 152 6.41 -1.67 12.81
C GLN A 152 7.49 -2.71 12.50
N ARG A 153 7.43 -3.37 11.32
CA ARG A 153 8.48 -4.28 10.86
C ARG A 153 9.82 -3.57 10.68
N LEU A 154 9.81 -2.34 10.15
CA LEU A 154 11.03 -1.55 10.04
C LEU A 154 11.64 -1.23 11.40
N ILE A 155 10.82 -0.83 12.39
CA ILE A 155 11.31 -0.62 13.77
C ILE A 155 11.89 -1.92 14.34
N ALA A 156 11.20 -3.05 14.18
CA ALA A 156 11.65 -4.34 14.68
C ALA A 156 13.03 -4.74 14.10
N VAL A 157 13.21 -4.58 12.79
CA VAL A 157 14.51 -4.86 12.12
C VAL A 157 15.63 -3.97 12.66
N LEU A 158 15.36 -2.70 12.98
CA LEU A 158 16.35 -1.80 13.58
C LEU A 158 16.69 -2.18 15.03
N VAL A 159 15.70 -2.57 15.83
CA VAL A 159 15.91 -3.07 17.20
C VAL A 159 16.73 -4.38 17.17
N GLU A 160 16.40 -5.31 16.29
CA GLU A 160 17.17 -6.55 16.10
C GLU A 160 18.61 -6.27 15.67
N ALA A 161 18.81 -5.26 14.80
CA ALA A 161 20.14 -4.86 14.37
C ALA A 161 20.99 -4.30 15.54
N GLU A 162 20.39 -3.48 16.42
CA GLU A 162 21.06 -3.02 17.64
C GLU A 162 21.42 -4.19 18.58
N ALA A 163 20.49 -5.13 18.78
CA ALA A 163 20.73 -6.33 19.58
C ALA A 163 21.87 -7.22 18.99
N ALA A 164 22.03 -7.21 17.66
CA ALA A 164 23.13 -7.88 16.95
C ALA A 164 24.46 -7.09 16.98
N GLY A 165 24.51 -5.94 17.65
CA GLY A 165 25.74 -5.14 17.84
C GLY A 165 25.91 -3.97 16.87
N LEU A 166 24.95 -3.71 15.97
CA LEU A 166 24.97 -2.53 15.11
C LEU A 166 24.68 -1.28 15.98
N LYS A 167 25.48 -0.23 15.80
CA LYS A 167 25.27 1.02 16.55
C LYS A 167 24.46 1.99 15.72
N LEU A 168 23.27 2.39 16.23
CA LEU A 168 22.46 3.43 15.61
C LEU A 168 22.88 4.82 16.12
N ASN A 169 22.68 5.85 15.29
CA ASN A 169 22.92 7.27 15.65
C ASN A 169 21.76 7.86 16.47
N TYR A 170 20.56 7.28 16.35
CA TYR A 170 19.32 7.73 16.99
C TYR A 170 18.55 6.51 17.50
N PRO A 171 17.53 6.68 18.36
CA PRO A 171 16.60 5.61 18.73
C PRO A 171 16.00 4.92 17.51
N ALA A 172 15.72 3.62 17.60
CA ALA A 172 15.28 2.81 16.48
C ALA A 172 14.02 3.36 15.77
N ASP A 173 13.08 3.93 16.53
CA ASP A 173 11.88 4.58 15.99
C ASP A 173 12.21 5.83 15.15
N THR A 174 13.14 6.67 15.62
CA THR A 174 13.64 7.83 14.88
C THR A 174 14.39 7.41 13.62
N CYS A 175 15.23 6.35 13.70
CA CYS A 175 15.88 5.78 12.53
C CYS A 175 14.85 5.28 11.50
N ALA A 176 13.78 4.63 11.95
CA ALA A 176 12.69 4.18 11.07
C ALA A 176 11.98 5.35 10.38
N GLU A 177 11.73 6.45 11.11
CA GLU A 177 11.14 7.68 10.54
C GLU A 177 12.06 8.28 9.46
N LEU A 178 13.35 8.38 9.72
CA LEU A 178 14.35 8.88 8.76
C LEU A 178 14.44 7.98 7.51
N CYS A 179 14.47 6.66 7.70
CA CYS A 179 14.41 5.71 6.61
C CYS A 179 13.16 5.91 5.76
N TRP A 180 12.00 5.93 6.40
CA TRP A 180 10.74 6.10 5.69
C TRP A 180 10.68 7.44 4.94
N MET A 181 11.04 8.56 5.58
CA MET A 181 11.04 9.88 4.94
C MET A 181 11.95 9.93 3.70
N GLY A 182 13.15 9.35 3.79
CA GLY A 182 14.09 9.30 2.67
C GLY A 182 13.53 8.48 1.49
N MET A 183 13.06 7.26 1.77
CA MET A 183 12.50 6.38 0.74
C MET A 183 11.20 6.94 0.15
N HIS A 184 10.31 7.46 1.01
CA HIS A 184 9.05 8.07 0.59
C HIS A 184 9.30 9.34 -0.25
N GLY A 185 10.24 10.17 0.14
CA GLY A 185 10.62 11.37 -0.62
C GLY A 185 11.11 11.04 -2.03
N LEU A 186 12.02 10.06 -2.16
CA LEU A 186 12.52 9.62 -3.46
C LEU A 186 11.40 8.99 -4.32
N ALA A 187 10.62 8.06 -3.76
CA ALA A 187 9.51 7.43 -4.48
C ALA A 187 8.50 8.48 -4.97
N SER A 188 8.08 9.40 -4.08
CA SER A 188 7.16 10.49 -4.41
C SER A 188 7.68 11.38 -5.53
N ALA A 189 8.95 11.77 -5.48
CA ALA A 189 9.57 12.62 -6.50
C ALA A 189 9.56 11.93 -7.88
N LEU A 190 9.96 10.66 -7.95
CA LEU A 190 10.00 9.89 -9.18
C LEU A 190 8.61 9.61 -9.75
N ILE A 191 7.60 9.41 -8.90
CA ILE A 191 6.22 9.13 -9.28
C ILE A 191 5.49 10.41 -9.73
N LEU A 192 5.68 11.52 -9.02
CA LEU A 192 4.99 12.78 -9.31
C LEU A 192 5.60 13.56 -10.47
N LYS A 193 6.88 13.34 -10.76
CA LYS A 193 7.63 14.08 -11.78
C LYS A 193 8.33 13.12 -12.76
N PRO A 194 7.55 12.24 -13.46
CA PRO A 194 8.14 11.25 -14.36
C PRO A 194 8.92 11.87 -15.52
N GLU A 195 8.51 13.08 -15.99
CA GLU A 195 9.14 13.80 -17.10
C GLU A 195 10.33 14.67 -16.68
N PHE A 196 10.63 14.77 -15.38
CA PHE A 196 11.81 15.50 -14.94
C PHE A 196 13.06 14.73 -15.41
N PRO A 197 14.11 15.41 -15.91
CA PRO A 197 15.32 14.77 -16.43
C PRO A 197 16.19 14.23 -15.27
N TRP A 198 15.65 13.24 -14.56
CA TRP A 198 16.36 12.56 -13.47
C TRP A 198 17.65 11.91 -14.00
N SER A 199 18.68 11.87 -13.17
CA SER A 199 19.83 10.99 -13.40
C SER A 199 19.40 9.51 -13.40
N ASN A 200 20.33 8.60 -13.66
CA ASN A 200 20.02 7.18 -13.67
C ASN A 200 19.28 6.75 -12.41
N ARG A 201 18.14 6.07 -12.58
CA ARG A 201 17.24 5.68 -11.49
C ARG A 201 17.93 4.78 -10.46
N ASP A 202 18.75 3.85 -10.90
CA ASP A 202 19.45 2.93 -9.98
C ASP A 202 20.52 3.68 -9.16
N LEU A 203 21.16 4.69 -9.74
CA LEU A 203 22.08 5.56 -8.99
C LEU A 203 21.35 6.37 -7.93
N LEU A 204 20.15 6.87 -8.23
CA LEU A 204 19.32 7.60 -7.24
C LEU A 204 18.87 6.69 -6.10
N ILE A 205 18.42 5.48 -6.43
CA ILE A 205 17.99 4.48 -5.44
C ILE A 205 19.17 4.11 -4.53
N ASN A 206 20.29 3.69 -5.11
CA ASN A 206 21.46 3.29 -4.33
C ASN A 206 22.04 4.44 -3.53
N GLY A 207 22.13 5.64 -4.12
CA GLY A 207 22.60 6.83 -3.42
C GLY A 207 21.72 7.23 -2.24
N MET A 208 20.40 7.14 -2.37
CA MET A 208 19.47 7.40 -1.27
C MET A 208 19.61 6.36 -0.16
N LEU A 209 19.70 5.07 -0.51
CA LEU A 209 19.92 4.01 0.47
C LEU A 209 21.22 4.20 1.23
N ASP A 210 22.32 4.50 0.52
CA ASP A 210 23.63 4.73 1.13
C ASP A 210 23.61 5.97 2.04
N MET A 211 22.97 7.05 1.61
CA MET A 211 22.84 8.29 2.39
C MET A 211 22.06 8.05 3.69
N VAL A 212 20.94 7.33 3.61
CA VAL A 212 20.11 7.03 4.78
C VAL A 212 20.86 6.10 5.74
N LEU A 213 21.44 5.01 5.24
CA LEU A 213 22.18 4.07 6.06
C LEU A 213 23.36 4.73 6.79
N LYS A 214 24.14 5.57 6.09
CA LYS A 214 25.23 6.35 6.72
C LYS A 214 24.71 7.34 7.75
N GLY A 215 23.51 7.90 7.54
CA GLY A 215 22.90 8.83 8.47
C GLY A 215 22.39 8.18 9.75
N ILE A 216 21.90 6.93 9.68
CA ILE A 216 21.30 6.25 10.83
C ILE A 216 22.25 5.26 11.53
N ILE A 217 23.27 4.75 10.85
CA ILE A 217 24.23 3.78 11.40
C ILE A 217 25.55 4.50 11.67
N ARG A 218 26.08 4.30 12.88
CA ARG A 218 27.39 4.83 13.27
C ARG A 218 28.48 3.99 12.65
N ASP A 219 29.38 4.65 11.92
CA ASP A 219 30.63 4.02 11.49
C ASP A 219 31.49 3.71 12.73
N THR A 220 31.96 2.46 12.83
CA THR A 220 32.83 1.99 13.93
C THR A 220 34.28 2.35 13.65
#